data_06ffedcbf61104a00f6173b4a39a5227
#
_entry.id   06ffedcbf61104a00f6173b4a39a5227
#
_cell.length_a   1.000
_cell.length_b   1.000
_cell.length_c   1.000
_cell.angle_alpha   90.00
_cell.angle_beta   90.00
_cell.angle_gamma   90.00
#
_symmetry.space_group_name_H-M   'P 1'
#
loop_
_entity.id
_entity.type
_entity.pdbx_description
1 polymer ?
#
loop_
_entity_poly.entity_id
_entity_poly.type
_entity_poly.pdbx_seq_one_letter_code
_entity_poly.pdbx_strand_id
1 'polypeptide(L)'
;MKNILTCLFAALGLTTACGQQNFENMEVKELAELITDSNVVILDVRKADEFAEGHIKGAVLIDQFQSDFIEQAKAKLPKDKTIAIYCRSGRRSANAAGKLADVGYKCVNLKGGIIAWKEANMPVITSEQDMNGLIIRIAEIEVHPQYLKEYLEAARSVGAESVKKEPGVICIFPNQMTEDENKIRIVEIYRNKEAYEHHLKTEHFQTGSLLQPLLHMLPSCQMYSGSQIY
;
A
#
# COMPACT_ATOMS: atom_id res chain seq x y z
N MET A 1 -33.15 69.59 15.27
CA MET A 1 -33.70 68.56 14.38
C MET A 1 -32.51 68.02 13.60
N LYS A 2 -32.10 66.81 13.93
CA LYS A 2 -30.79 66.28 13.51
C LYS A 2 -30.95 65.38 12.30
N ASN A 3 -30.32 65.74 11.16
CA ASN A 3 -30.25 64.93 9.97
C ASN A 3 -29.14 63.89 10.15
N ILE A 4 -29.53 62.63 10.07
CA ILE A 4 -28.60 61.51 10.05
C ILE A 4 -28.36 61.13 8.61
N LEU A 5 -27.12 61.41 8.14
CA LEU A 5 -26.64 61.03 6.82
C LEU A 5 -26.12 59.58 6.88
N THR A 6 -26.85 58.68 6.26
CA THR A 6 -26.49 57.24 6.21
C THR A 6 -25.53 57.07 5.01
N CYS A 7 -24.24 56.88 5.28
CA CYS A 7 -23.28 56.49 4.27
C CYS A 7 -23.37 54.98 3.99
N LEU A 8 -23.83 54.66 2.79
CA LEU A 8 -23.86 53.30 2.26
C LEU A 8 -22.45 52.97 1.74
N PHE A 9 -21.65 52.21 2.50
CA PHE A 9 -20.43 51.60 1.99
C PHE A 9 -20.78 50.32 1.24
N ALA A 10 -20.77 50.37 -0.08
CA ALA A 10 -20.77 49.19 -0.93
C ALA A 10 -19.37 48.56 -0.87
N ALA A 11 -19.21 47.54 -0.03
CA ALA A 11 -18.04 46.70 -0.04
C ALA A 11 -18.07 45.80 -1.29
N LEU A 12 -17.33 46.19 -2.34
CA LEU A 12 -16.99 45.29 -3.42
C LEU A 12 -16.12 44.19 -2.83
N GLY A 13 -16.72 43.05 -2.54
CA GLY A 13 -15.98 41.81 -2.22
C GLY A 13 -15.27 41.29 -3.46
N LEU A 14 -14.01 41.67 -3.61
CA LEU A 14 -13.08 40.95 -4.47
C LEU A 14 -12.81 39.59 -3.84
N THR A 15 -13.65 38.61 -4.13
CA THR A 15 -13.31 37.21 -3.89
C THR A 15 -12.24 36.82 -4.91
N THR A 16 -10.96 36.92 -4.52
CA THR A 16 -9.91 36.18 -5.19
C THR A 16 -10.27 34.71 -5.08
N ALA A 17 -10.71 34.12 -6.18
CA ALA A 17 -10.83 32.67 -6.33
C ALA A 17 -9.41 32.09 -6.26
N CYS A 18 -8.86 31.96 -5.05
CA CYS A 18 -7.74 31.12 -4.77
C CYS A 18 -8.29 29.70 -4.99
N GLY A 19 -7.85 28.99 -6.05
CA GLY A 19 -8.30 27.65 -6.36
C GLY A 19 -8.18 26.78 -5.10
N GLN A 20 -9.30 26.37 -4.55
CA GLN A 20 -9.37 25.59 -3.33
C GLN A 20 -8.70 24.24 -3.62
N GLN A 21 -7.52 24.04 -3.08
CA GLN A 21 -6.84 22.76 -3.20
C GLN A 21 -7.67 21.70 -2.44
N ASN A 22 -8.05 20.64 -3.11
CA ASN A 22 -8.85 19.56 -2.53
C ASN A 22 -8.02 18.61 -1.64
N PHE A 23 -6.85 19.05 -1.19
CA PHE A 23 -5.96 18.31 -0.29
C PHE A 23 -5.24 19.27 0.68
N GLU A 24 -4.74 18.73 1.77
CA GLU A 24 -4.01 19.48 2.80
C GLU A 24 -2.48 19.36 2.62
N ASN A 25 -1.75 20.44 2.94
CA ASN A 25 -0.28 20.40 3.00
C ASN A 25 0.15 20.32 4.46
N MET A 26 1.02 19.35 4.79
CA MET A 26 1.52 19.13 6.14
C MET A 26 3.03 19.31 6.25
N GLU A 27 3.48 19.80 7.38
CA GLU A 27 4.89 19.84 7.75
C GLU A 27 5.37 18.44 8.19
N VAL A 28 6.69 18.24 8.24
CA VAL A 28 7.30 16.92 8.55
C VAL A 28 6.80 16.35 9.87
N LYS A 29 6.73 17.17 10.93
CA LYS A 29 6.34 16.71 12.26
C LYS A 29 4.90 16.23 12.30
N GLU A 30 3.99 16.96 11.67
CA GLU A 30 2.57 16.62 11.58
C GLU A 30 2.37 15.33 10.78
N LEU A 31 3.08 15.18 9.64
CA LEU A 31 3.01 13.98 8.84
C LEU A 31 3.59 12.77 9.59
N ALA A 32 4.69 12.95 10.32
CA ALA A 32 5.32 11.88 11.09
C ALA A 32 4.40 11.32 12.19
N GLU A 33 3.60 12.19 12.82
CA GLU A 33 2.57 11.77 13.77
C GLU A 33 1.40 11.06 13.03
N LEU A 34 0.94 11.64 11.92
CA LEU A 34 -0.18 11.11 11.15
C LEU A 34 0.06 9.68 10.63
N ILE A 35 1.25 9.40 10.11
CA ILE A 35 1.58 8.09 9.51
C ILE A 35 1.71 6.95 10.53
N THR A 36 1.60 7.22 11.82
CA THR A 36 1.50 6.18 12.86
C THR A 36 0.11 5.56 12.93
N ASP A 37 -0.91 6.22 12.36
CA ASP A 37 -2.27 5.71 12.31
C ASP A 37 -2.41 4.65 11.21
N SER A 38 -2.96 3.50 11.56
CA SER A 38 -3.25 2.39 10.63
C SER A 38 -4.27 2.74 9.52
N ASN A 39 -5.01 3.85 9.68
CA ASN A 39 -5.92 4.40 8.68
C ASN A 39 -5.22 5.34 7.67
N VAL A 40 -3.90 5.40 7.69
CA VAL A 40 -3.11 6.20 6.76
C VAL A 40 -2.24 5.29 5.90
N VAL A 41 -2.21 5.55 4.61
CA VAL A 41 -1.31 4.91 3.65
C VAL A 41 -0.31 5.92 3.14
N ILE A 42 0.97 5.58 3.17
CA ILE A 42 2.04 6.44 2.67
C ILE A 42 2.25 6.16 1.18
N LEU A 43 2.25 7.19 0.36
CA LEU A 43 2.44 7.10 -1.09
C LEU A 43 3.66 7.91 -1.52
N ASP A 44 4.65 7.22 -2.09
CA ASP A 44 5.76 7.84 -2.81
C ASP A 44 5.41 7.93 -4.30
N VAL A 45 5.45 9.15 -4.85
CA VAL A 45 5.12 9.38 -6.28
C VAL A 45 6.36 9.67 -7.12
N ARG A 46 7.54 9.27 -6.65
CA ARG A 46 8.80 9.38 -7.35
C ARG A 46 9.02 8.20 -8.30
N LYS A 47 10.15 8.22 -8.98
CA LYS A 47 10.61 7.10 -9.80
C LYS A 47 11.16 5.96 -8.94
N ALA A 48 11.25 4.76 -9.51
CA ALA A 48 11.72 3.56 -8.81
C ALA A 48 13.18 3.67 -8.34
N ASP A 49 14.05 4.31 -9.11
CA ASP A 49 15.45 4.58 -8.73
C ASP A 49 15.55 5.51 -7.50
N GLU A 50 14.78 6.61 -7.49
CA GLU A 50 14.71 7.51 -6.33
C GLU A 50 14.17 6.81 -5.07
N PHE A 51 13.21 5.90 -5.24
CA PHE A 51 12.66 5.11 -4.14
C PHE A 51 13.67 4.11 -3.58
N ALA A 52 14.41 3.41 -4.45
CA ALA A 52 15.41 2.42 -4.06
C ALA A 52 16.56 3.03 -3.24
N GLU A 53 16.98 4.26 -3.57
CA GLU A 53 18.02 5.02 -2.84
C GLU A 53 17.60 5.41 -1.41
N GLY A 54 16.30 5.47 -1.13
CA GLY A 54 15.78 5.76 0.20
C GLY A 54 14.36 6.31 0.18
N HIS A 55 13.49 5.71 1.00
CA HIS A 55 12.07 6.05 1.12
C HIS A 55 11.58 5.98 2.56
N ILE A 56 10.39 6.52 2.83
CA ILE A 56 9.73 6.41 4.13
C ILE A 56 9.22 4.97 4.27
N LYS A 57 9.56 4.31 5.38
CA LYS A 57 9.20 2.90 5.63
C LYS A 57 7.70 2.68 5.45
N GLY A 58 7.34 1.63 4.71
CA GLY A 58 5.96 1.27 4.42
C GLY A 58 5.29 2.07 3.30
N ALA A 59 6.03 2.95 2.62
CA ALA A 59 5.48 3.69 1.49
C ALA A 59 5.21 2.77 0.29
N VAL A 60 4.03 2.95 -0.31
CA VAL A 60 3.67 2.38 -1.61
C VAL A 60 4.27 3.26 -2.70
N LEU A 61 4.91 2.66 -3.71
CA LEU A 61 5.45 3.39 -4.85
C LEU A 61 4.46 3.38 -6.03
N ILE A 62 4.10 4.58 -6.50
CA ILE A 62 3.37 4.78 -7.78
C ILE A 62 3.92 6.03 -8.44
N ASP A 63 4.72 5.88 -9.49
CA ASP A 63 5.30 7.02 -10.21
C ASP A 63 4.19 7.85 -10.88
N GLN A 64 4.07 9.13 -10.49
CA GLN A 64 3.02 10.02 -11.02
C GLN A 64 3.13 10.35 -12.51
N PHE A 65 4.28 10.07 -13.12
CA PHE A 65 4.50 10.30 -14.56
C PHE A 65 4.05 9.14 -15.44
N GLN A 66 3.68 8.00 -14.85
CA GLN A 66 3.08 6.91 -15.60
C GLN A 66 1.69 7.31 -16.11
N SER A 67 1.39 6.93 -17.34
CA SER A 67 0.10 7.26 -17.99
C SER A 67 -1.10 6.64 -17.26
N ASP A 68 -0.89 5.51 -16.59
CA ASP A 68 -1.86 4.74 -15.82
C ASP A 68 -1.82 5.02 -14.30
N PHE A 69 -1.26 6.18 -13.89
CA PHE A 69 -1.11 6.55 -12.47
C PHE A 69 -2.41 6.40 -11.66
N ILE A 70 -3.53 6.88 -12.20
CA ILE A 70 -4.83 6.82 -11.51
C ILE A 70 -5.35 5.39 -11.42
N GLU A 71 -5.16 4.58 -12.46
CA GLU A 71 -5.55 3.16 -12.49
C GLU A 71 -4.74 2.36 -11.47
N GLN A 72 -3.43 2.58 -11.41
CA GLN A 72 -2.56 1.97 -10.39
C GLN A 72 -2.98 2.40 -8.98
N ALA A 73 -3.30 3.67 -8.77
CA ALA A 73 -3.78 4.17 -7.48
C ALA A 73 -5.09 3.50 -7.06
N LYS A 74 -6.06 3.37 -8.00
CA LYS A 74 -7.33 2.66 -7.73
C LYS A 74 -7.12 1.19 -7.39
N ALA A 75 -6.12 0.54 -7.98
CA ALA A 75 -5.81 -0.86 -7.72
C ALA A 75 -5.07 -1.10 -6.40
N LYS A 76 -4.22 -0.16 -5.97
CA LYS A 76 -3.29 -0.34 -4.84
C LYS A 76 -3.68 0.42 -3.57
N LEU A 77 -4.49 1.49 -3.68
CA LEU A 77 -4.80 2.36 -2.55
C LEU A 77 -6.24 2.17 -2.09
N PRO A 78 -6.47 1.97 -0.79
CA PRO A 78 -7.81 1.89 -0.22
C PRO A 78 -8.47 3.27 -0.21
N LYS A 79 -9.76 3.32 -0.54
CA LYS A 79 -10.55 4.56 -0.64
C LYS A 79 -10.98 5.14 0.70
N ASP A 80 -11.06 4.31 1.70
CA ASP A 80 -11.51 4.61 3.06
C ASP A 80 -10.39 5.17 3.97
N LYS A 81 -9.13 5.13 3.48
CA LYS A 81 -7.97 5.63 4.22
C LYS A 81 -7.49 7.00 3.72
N THR A 82 -6.79 7.71 4.58
CA THR A 82 -6.07 8.93 4.20
C THR A 82 -4.77 8.57 3.49
N ILE A 83 -4.49 9.21 2.36
CA ILE A 83 -3.27 8.99 1.58
C ILE A 83 -2.29 10.12 1.90
N ALA A 84 -1.21 9.80 2.60
CA ALA A 84 -0.10 10.69 2.91
C ALA A 84 0.93 10.62 1.77
N ILE A 85 1.00 11.68 0.96
CA ILE A 85 1.73 11.67 -0.30
C ILE A 85 3.00 12.50 -0.18
N TYR A 86 4.11 11.96 -0.68
CA TYR A 86 5.35 12.71 -0.80
C TYR A 86 6.06 12.45 -2.14
N CYS A 87 6.96 13.36 -2.47
CA CYS A 87 7.93 13.19 -3.55
C CYS A 87 9.30 13.72 -3.10
N ARG A 88 10.16 14.16 -4.03
CA ARG A 88 11.46 14.72 -3.66
C ARG A 88 11.34 16.03 -2.87
N SER A 89 10.54 17.01 -3.36
CA SER A 89 10.45 18.37 -2.82
C SER A 89 9.03 18.87 -2.53
N GLY A 90 8.02 17.98 -2.56
CA GLY A 90 6.62 18.32 -2.31
C GLY A 90 5.82 18.77 -3.54
N ARG A 91 6.48 19.15 -4.67
CA ARG A 91 5.78 19.69 -5.86
C ARG A 91 5.08 18.59 -6.68
N ARG A 92 5.76 17.45 -6.95
CA ARG A 92 5.17 16.32 -7.66
C ARG A 92 4.00 15.72 -6.87
N SER A 93 4.19 15.59 -5.55
CA SER A 93 3.17 15.03 -4.66
C SER A 93 1.96 15.94 -4.48
N ALA A 94 2.12 17.26 -4.51
CA ALA A 94 0.98 18.19 -4.55
C ALA A 94 0.13 18.01 -5.82
N ASN A 95 0.78 17.86 -6.98
CA ASN A 95 0.07 17.58 -8.24
C ASN A 95 -0.65 16.20 -8.18
N ALA A 96 0.02 15.17 -7.67
CA ALA A 96 -0.57 13.85 -7.51
C ALA A 96 -1.75 13.86 -6.51
N ALA A 97 -1.62 14.59 -5.39
CA ALA A 97 -2.69 14.77 -4.41
C ALA A 97 -3.94 15.39 -5.03
N GLY A 98 -3.78 16.42 -5.86
CA GLY A 98 -4.91 17.01 -6.60
C GLY A 98 -5.61 15.99 -7.49
N LYS A 99 -4.85 15.27 -8.34
CA LYS A 99 -5.41 14.21 -9.21
C LYS A 99 -6.15 13.11 -8.44
N LEU A 100 -5.62 12.71 -7.29
CA LEU A 100 -6.23 11.68 -6.45
C LEU A 100 -7.47 12.22 -5.72
N ALA A 101 -7.44 13.45 -5.25
CA ALA A 101 -8.60 14.11 -4.64
C ALA A 101 -9.75 14.25 -5.63
N ASP A 102 -9.47 14.59 -6.89
CA ASP A 102 -10.48 14.70 -7.95
C ASP A 102 -11.20 13.36 -8.23
N VAL A 103 -10.55 12.24 -7.94
CA VAL A 103 -11.15 10.90 -8.02
C VAL A 103 -11.60 10.36 -6.64
N GLY A 104 -11.70 11.22 -5.63
CA GLY A 104 -12.35 10.96 -4.34
C GLY A 104 -11.46 10.31 -3.28
N TYR A 105 -10.13 10.47 -3.33
CA TYR A 105 -9.26 10.12 -2.22
C TYR A 105 -9.12 11.29 -1.24
N LYS A 106 -9.00 10.98 0.05
CA LYS A 106 -8.58 11.95 1.06
C LYS A 106 -7.05 12.01 1.07
N CYS A 107 -6.48 13.16 0.72
CA CYS A 107 -5.05 13.32 0.50
C CYS A 107 -4.43 14.38 1.40
N VAL A 108 -3.20 14.11 1.86
CA VAL A 108 -2.31 15.08 2.49
C VAL A 108 -0.96 15.05 1.80
N ASN A 109 -0.36 16.20 1.58
CA ASN A 109 0.92 16.36 0.90
C ASN A 109 2.01 16.77 1.88
N LEU A 110 3.15 16.08 1.87
CA LEU A 110 4.34 16.47 2.64
C LEU A 110 5.02 17.67 1.99
N LYS A 111 5.00 18.83 2.66
CA LYS A 111 5.77 20.01 2.26
C LYS A 111 7.27 19.70 2.29
N GLY A 112 7.99 20.18 1.28
CA GLY A 112 9.42 19.91 1.15
C GLY A 112 9.78 18.46 0.80
N GLY A 113 8.80 17.53 0.80
CA GLY A 113 8.99 16.14 0.41
C GLY A 113 10.04 15.40 1.24
N ILE A 114 10.67 14.37 0.64
CA ILE A 114 11.67 13.56 1.36
C ILE A 114 12.96 14.35 1.69
N ILE A 115 13.20 15.49 1.03
CA ILE A 115 14.30 16.38 1.38
C ILE A 115 14.06 16.93 2.79
N ALA A 116 12.92 17.59 3.03
CA ALA A 116 12.58 18.13 4.35
C ALA A 116 12.48 17.01 5.41
N TRP A 117 12.00 15.81 5.04
CA TRP A 117 11.98 14.64 5.91
C TRP A 117 13.38 14.26 6.41
N LYS A 118 14.35 14.19 5.48
CA LYS A 118 15.76 13.90 5.80
C LYS A 118 16.43 15.02 6.61
N GLU A 119 16.17 16.28 6.27
CA GLU A 119 16.68 17.45 7.00
C GLU A 119 16.16 17.51 8.45
N ALA A 120 14.95 17.01 8.69
CA ALA A 120 14.40 16.83 10.04
C ALA A 120 14.94 15.57 10.76
N ASN A 121 15.95 14.90 10.21
CA ASN A 121 16.53 13.65 10.71
C ASN A 121 15.52 12.51 10.88
N MET A 122 14.45 12.50 10.09
CA MET A 122 13.48 11.42 10.10
C MET A 122 14.00 10.21 9.33
N PRO A 123 13.67 8.97 9.79
CA PRO A 123 14.25 7.76 9.22
C PRO A 123 13.78 7.52 7.77
N VAL A 124 14.71 7.05 6.96
CA VAL A 124 14.46 6.49 5.64
C VAL A 124 15.11 5.11 5.56
N ILE A 125 14.54 4.24 4.74
CA ILE A 125 15.10 2.91 4.46
C ILE A 125 15.37 2.78 2.96
N THR A 126 16.38 1.99 2.60
CA THR A 126 16.61 1.60 1.21
C THR A 126 15.75 0.39 0.85
N SER A 127 15.61 0.10 -0.45
CA SER A 127 14.90 -1.11 -0.90
C SER A 127 15.53 -2.38 -0.35
N GLU A 128 16.85 -2.42 -0.18
CA GLU A 128 17.54 -3.55 0.45
C GLU A 128 17.13 -3.72 1.92
N GLN A 129 17.06 -2.62 2.69
CA GLN A 129 16.61 -2.64 4.08
C GLN A 129 15.13 -3.02 4.22
N ASP A 130 14.29 -2.61 3.26
CA ASP A 130 12.87 -3.00 3.23
C ASP A 130 12.72 -4.51 2.99
N MET A 131 13.59 -5.08 2.17
CA MET A 131 13.65 -6.53 1.91
C MET A 131 14.06 -7.38 3.12
N ASN A 132 14.87 -6.83 4.03
CA ASN A 132 15.35 -7.57 5.22
C ASN A 132 14.25 -7.99 6.21
N GLY A 133 13.05 -7.42 6.10
CA GLY A 133 11.89 -7.79 6.92
C GLY A 133 10.96 -8.82 6.27
N LEU A 134 11.21 -9.21 5.01
CA LEU A 134 10.34 -10.12 4.29
C LEU A 134 10.31 -11.51 4.93
N ILE A 135 9.13 -12.07 5.01
CA ILE A 135 8.92 -13.50 5.29
C ILE A 135 8.65 -14.19 3.97
N ILE A 136 9.50 -15.14 3.62
CA ILE A 136 9.28 -16.03 2.48
C ILE A 136 8.95 -17.40 3.06
N ARG A 137 7.80 -17.92 2.64
CA ARG A 137 7.32 -19.23 3.05
C ARG A 137 7.13 -20.09 1.80
N ILE A 138 7.58 -21.34 1.88
CA ILE A 138 7.33 -22.35 0.86
C ILE A 138 6.55 -23.47 1.52
N ALA A 139 5.34 -23.73 1.04
CA ALA A 139 4.53 -24.86 1.45
C ALA A 139 4.49 -25.90 0.33
N GLU A 140 4.75 -27.15 0.64
CA GLU A 140 4.55 -28.28 -0.27
C GLU A 140 3.37 -29.11 0.21
N ILE A 141 2.44 -29.36 -0.69
CA ILE A 141 1.17 -30.04 -0.40
C ILE A 141 0.98 -31.11 -1.46
N GLU A 142 0.59 -32.30 -1.05
CA GLU A 142 0.14 -33.36 -1.94
C GLU A 142 -1.39 -33.39 -1.94
N VAL A 143 -2.00 -33.30 -3.11
CA VAL A 143 -3.44 -33.23 -3.29
C VAL A 143 -3.91 -34.52 -3.98
N HIS A 144 -4.95 -35.14 -3.44
CA HIS A 144 -5.52 -36.33 -4.07
C HIS A 144 -6.02 -35.99 -5.49
N PRO A 145 -5.73 -36.81 -6.53
CA PRO A 145 -6.01 -36.50 -7.93
C PRO A 145 -7.45 -36.04 -8.21
N GLN A 146 -8.42 -36.62 -7.54
CA GLN A 146 -9.84 -36.27 -7.73
C GLN A 146 -10.19 -34.84 -7.31
N TYR A 147 -9.40 -34.21 -6.42
CA TYR A 147 -9.63 -32.84 -5.90
C TYR A 147 -8.65 -31.81 -6.49
N LEU A 148 -7.71 -32.25 -7.32
CA LEU A 148 -6.61 -31.40 -7.79
C LEU A 148 -7.10 -30.12 -8.49
N LYS A 149 -8.07 -30.25 -9.39
CA LYS A 149 -8.63 -29.10 -10.12
C LYS A 149 -9.30 -28.11 -9.18
N GLU A 150 -10.17 -28.58 -8.31
CA GLU A 150 -10.90 -27.75 -7.35
C GLU A 150 -9.92 -27.04 -6.39
N TYR A 151 -8.91 -27.76 -5.90
CA TYR A 151 -7.86 -27.22 -5.06
C TYR A 151 -7.12 -26.08 -5.76
N LEU A 152 -6.65 -26.27 -6.98
CA LEU A 152 -5.89 -25.26 -7.74
C LEU A 152 -6.74 -24.00 -8.02
N GLU A 153 -8.02 -24.14 -8.33
CA GLU A 153 -8.93 -23.02 -8.52
C GLU A 153 -9.10 -22.23 -7.23
N ALA A 154 -9.35 -22.92 -6.11
CA ALA A 154 -9.49 -22.29 -4.80
C ALA A 154 -8.18 -21.61 -4.33
N ALA A 155 -7.04 -22.28 -4.45
CA ALA A 155 -5.73 -21.73 -4.04
C ALA A 155 -5.36 -20.47 -4.85
N ARG A 156 -5.63 -20.46 -6.16
CA ARG A 156 -5.42 -19.26 -7.00
C ARG A 156 -6.36 -18.13 -6.63
N SER A 157 -7.62 -18.42 -6.32
CA SER A 157 -8.61 -17.42 -5.91
C SER A 157 -8.23 -16.78 -4.58
N VAL A 158 -7.91 -17.59 -3.57
CA VAL A 158 -7.46 -17.11 -2.25
C VAL A 158 -6.18 -16.28 -2.38
N GLY A 159 -5.18 -16.76 -3.14
CA GLY A 159 -3.94 -16.04 -3.35
C GLY A 159 -4.15 -14.67 -4.01
N ALA A 160 -4.98 -14.61 -5.05
CA ALA A 160 -5.30 -13.36 -5.74
C ALA A 160 -6.07 -12.38 -4.84
N GLU A 161 -6.99 -12.87 -4.03
CA GLU A 161 -7.77 -12.07 -3.09
C GLU A 161 -6.90 -11.52 -1.96
N SER A 162 -6.02 -12.34 -1.41
CA SER A 162 -5.06 -11.94 -0.38
C SER A 162 -4.14 -10.83 -0.86
N VAL A 163 -3.50 -10.99 -2.02
CA VAL A 163 -2.64 -9.95 -2.62
C VAL A 163 -3.40 -8.65 -2.87
N LYS A 164 -4.69 -8.74 -3.25
CA LYS A 164 -5.53 -7.57 -3.51
C LYS A 164 -5.99 -6.85 -2.24
N LYS A 165 -6.37 -7.59 -1.19
CA LYS A 165 -7.01 -7.04 0.01
C LYS A 165 -6.04 -6.75 1.15
N GLU A 166 -4.90 -7.43 1.19
CA GLU A 166 -3.95 -7.37 2.29
C GLU A 166 -2.65 -6.66 1.85
N PRO A 167 -2.43 -5.39 2.23
CA PRO A 167 -1.25 -4.61 1.79
C PRO A 167 0.10 -5.23 2.19
N GLY A 168 0.10 -6.11 3.19
CA GLY A 168 1.29 -6.83 3.64
C GLY A 168 1.57 -8.14 2.92
N VAL A 169 0.63 -8.63 2.10
CA VAL A 169 0.81 -9.82 1.26
C VAL A 169 1.36 -9.38 -0.10
N ILE A 170 2.60 -9.79 -0.40
CA ILE A 170 3.28 -9.42 -1.64
C ILE A 170 3.00 -10.43 -2.73
N CYS A 171 3.02 -11.71 -2.38
CA CYS A 171 2.83 -12.82 -3.31
C CYS A 171 2.24 -14.03 -2.60
N ILE A 172 1.28 -14.69 -3.23
CA ILE A 172 0.86 -16.06 -2.92
C ILE A 172 0.69 -16.75 -4.27
N PHE A 173 1.60 -17.68 -4.58
CA PHE A 173 1.68 -18.29 -5.90
C PHE A 173 1.70 -19.82 -5.80
N PRO A 174 0.55 -20.49 -6.00
CA PRO A 174 0.47 -21.93 -6.07
C PRO A 174 0.96 -22.45 -7.43
N ASN A 175 1.94 -23.35 -7.39
CA ASN A 175 2.53 -23.99 -8.55
C ASN A 175 2.34 -25.51 -8.48
N GLN A 176 1.94 -26.09 -9.58
CA GLN A 176 1.95 -27.52 -9.78
C GLN A 176 3.36 -27.98 -10.18
N MET A 177 3.85 -29.06 -9.57
CA MET A 177 5.19 -29.56 -9.87
C MET A 177 5.18 -30.38 -11.17
N THR A 178 6.24 -30.21 -11.97
CA THR A 178 6.36 -30.89 -13.27
C THR A 178 6.59 -32.39 -13.16
N GLU A 179 7.20 -32.82 -12.06
CA GLU A 179 7.54 -34.22 -11.81
C GLU A 179 6.34 -35.03 -11.26
N ASP A 180 5.40 -34.34 -10.61
CA ASP A 180 4.20 -34.94 -10.04
C ASP A 180 3.08 -33.89 -9.95
N GLU A 181 2.10 -34.02 -10.82
CA GLU A 181 0.98 -33.06 -10.94
C GLU A 181 0.14 -32.97 -9.64
N ASN A 182 0.19 -33.96 -8.77
CA ASN A 182 -0.52 -33.95 -7.49
C ASN A 182 0.23 -33.17 -6.40
N LYS A 183 1.50 -32.83 -6.64
CA LYS A 183 2.30 -32.01 -5.73
C LYS A 183 2.22 -30.53 -6.11
N ILE A 184 1.78 -29.74 -5.14
CA ILE A 184 1.63 -28.29 -5.26
C ILE A 184 2.63 -27.63 -4.35
N ARG A 185 3.43 -26.73 -4.92
CA ARG A 185 4.31 -25.84 -4.15
C ARG A 185 3.71 -24.44 -4.14
N ILE A 186 3.48 -23.88 -2.95
CA ILE A 186 2.97 -22.54 -2.77
C ILE A 186 4.13 -21.67 -2.29
N VAL A 187 4.47 -20.65 -3.07
CA VAL A 187 5.43 -19.62 -2.67
C VAL A 187 4.65 -18.43 -2.14
N GLU A 188 4.92 -18.06 -0.89
CA GLU A 188 4.27 -16.96 -0.19
C GLU A 188 5.33 -15.95 0.23
N ILE A 189 5.06 -14.66 -0.01
CA ILE A 189 5.95 -13.56 0.38
C ILE A 189 5.13 -12.52 1.12
N TYR A 190 5.54 -12.22 2.34
CA TYR A 190 4.91 -11.22 3.21
C TYR A 190 5.91 -10.12 3.53
N ARG A 191 5.43 -8.89 3.67
CA ARG A 191 6.25 -7.72 3.97
C ARG A 191 6.98 -7.81 5.31
N ASN A 192 6.36 -8.49 6.28
CA ASN A 192 6.91 -8.71 7.62
C ASN A 192 6.11 -9.81 8.34
N LYS A 193 6.52 -10.10 9.58
CA LYS A 193 5.87 -11.11 10.43
C LYS A 193 4.44 -10.74 10.78
N GLU A 194 4.16 -9.48 11.04
CA GLU A 194 2.83 -8.97 11.37
C GLU A 194 1.85 -9.18 10.22
N ALA A 195 2.30 -8.95 8.98
CA ALA A 195 1.49 -9.20 7.78
C ALA A 195 1.18 -10.70 7.61
N TYR A 196 2.15 -11.56 7.87
CA TYR A 196 1.93 -13.02 7.88
C TYR A 196 0.93 -13.44 8.96
N GLU A 197 1.09 -12.98 10.20
CA GLU A 197 0.19 -13.29 11.30
C GLU A 197 -1.23 -12.73 11.08
N HIS A 198 -1.34 -11.56 10.41
CA HIS A 198 -2.62 -10.99 10.01
C HIS A 198 -3.31 -11.87 8.97
N HIS A 199 -2.57 -12.26 7.91
CA HIS A 199 -3.07 -13.13 6.84
C HIS A 199 -3.74 -14.41 7.38
N LEU A 200 -3.10 -15.08 8.33
CA LEU A 200 -3.64 -16.30 8.95
C LEU A 200 -4.98 -16.12 9.66
N LYS A 201 -5.36 -14.87 10.00
CA LYS A 201 -6.60 -14.52 10.71
C LYS A 201 -7.70 -13.99 9.80
N THR A 202 -7.41 -13.77 8.51
CA THR A 202 -8.38 -13.23 7.58
C THR A 202 -9.48 -14.24 7.26
N GLU A 203 -10.69 -13.75 7.02
CA GLU A 203 -11.84 -14.57 6.70
C GLU A 203 -11.62 -15.39 5.41
N HIS A 204 -11.07 -14.75 4.36
CA HIS A 204 -10.83 -15.43 3.08
C HIS A 204 -9.73 -16.50 3.16
N PHE A 205 -8.75 -16.38 4.08
CA PHE A 205 -7.82 -17.46 4.37
C PHE A 205 -8.51 -18.58 5.16
N GLN A 206 -9.31 -18.24 6.16
CA GLN A 206 -10.00 -19.23 7.02
C GLN A 206 -11.19 -19.89 6.31
N THR A 207 -11.93 -19.16 5.48
CA THR A 207 -13.08 -19.68 4.70
C THR A 207 -12.64 -20.26 3.36
N GLY A 208 -11.55 -19.81 2.78
CA GLY A 208 -10.81 -20.53 1.73
C GLY A 208 -10.34 -21.90 2.20
N SER A 209 -10.48 -22.18 3.48
CA SER A 209 -10.33 -23.49 4.17
C SER A 209 -11.45 -24.52 3.88
N LEU A 210 -12.23 -24.39 2.82
CA LEU A 210 -12.72 -25.58 2.08
C LEU A 210 -11.55 -26.52 1.74
N LEU A 211 -10.33 -26.00 1.83
CA LEU A 211 -9.06 -26.73 1.82
C LEU A 211 -8.75 -27.45 3.13
N GLN A 212 -9.39 -27.13 4.26
CA GLN A 212 -9.11 -27.80 5.55
C GLN A 212 -9.40 -29.30 5.56
N PRO A 213 -10.47 -29.81 4.95
CA PRO A 213 -10.64 -31.27 4.83
C PRO A 213 -9.60 -31.93 3.92
N LEU A 214 -8.98 -31.15 2.99
CA LEU A 214 -7.94 -31.60 2.09
C LEU A 214 -6.53 -31.47 2.70
N LEU A 215 -6.37 -30.67 3.77
CA LEU A 215 -5.12 -30.42 4.51
C LEU A 215 -4.77 -31.53 5.52
N HIS A 216 -5.51 -32.62 5.58
CA HIS A 216 -5.12 -33.81 6.39
C HIS A 216 -3.93 -34.57 5.80
N MET A 217 -3.35 -34.10 4.70
CA MET A 217 -2.15 -34.66 4.09
C MET A 217 -0.96 -33.73 4.34
N LEU A 218 -0.11 -34.16 5.22
CA LEU A 218 1.19 -33.68 5.72
C LEU A 218 1.79 -32.47 5.00
N PRO A 219 1.74 -31.26 5.56
CA PRO A 219 2.49 -30.14 4.99
C PRO A 219 3.94 -30.19 5.50
N SER A 220 4.89 -30.40 4.61
CA SER A 220 6.26 -29.97 4.84
C SER A 220 6.32 -28.46 4.61
N CYS A 221 6.25 -27.66 5.69
CA CYS A 221 6.32 -26.22 5.61
C CYS A 221 7.72 -25.75 6.00
N GLN A 222 8.45 -25.11 5.08
CA GLN A 222 9.71 -24.46 5.36
C GLN A 222 9.53 -22.94 5.35
N MET A 223 9.90 -22.28 6.46
CA MET A 223 9.90 -20.82 6.56
C MET A 223 11.33 -20.29 6.44
N TYR A 224 11.51 -19.31 5.56
CA TYR A 224 12.75 -18.58 5.41
C TYR A 224 12.51 -17.09 5.74
N SER A 225 13.33 -16.50 6.60
CA SER A 225 13.36 -15.05 6.78
C SER A 225 14.26 -14.43 5.72
N GLY A 226 13.97 -13.20 5.27
CA GLY A 226 14.72 -12.51 4.20
C GLY A 226 16.23 -12.36 4.47
N SER A 227 16.69 -12.53 5.71
CA SER A 227 18.11 -12.56 6.10
C SER A 227 18.82 -13.89 5.81
N GLN A 228 18.12 -14.91 5.31
CA GLN A 228 18.68 -16.25 5.03
C GLN A 228 18.78 -16.58 3.54
N ILE A 229 18.45 -15.63 2.67
CA ILE A 229 18.58 -15.79 1.21
C ILE A 229 19.88 -15.08 0.76
N TYR A 230 21.01 -15.73 1.01
CA TYR A 230 22.30 -15.45 0.37
C TYR A 230 22.96 -16.78 0.02
#